data_898c1e0602e6560b8a0ef37204e7852c
#
_entry.id   898c1e0602e6560b8a0ef37204e7852c
#
_cell.length_a   1.000
_cell.length_b   1.000
_cell.length_c   1.000
_cell.angle_alpha   90.00
_cell.angle_beta   90.00
_cell.angle_gamma   90.00
#
_symmetry.space_group_name_H-M   'P 1'
#
loop_
_entity.id
_entity.type
_entity.pdbx_description
1 polymer ?
#
loop_
_entity_poly.entity_id
_entity_poly.type
_entity_poly.pdbx_seq_one_letter_code
_entity_poly.pdbx_strand_id
1 'polypeptide(L)'
;MSPTPDQIKSRVDEQVAKVEERLDHIPDSYSMPDLEDMTLHTAKKFDLGIVFVDINDFTDYTDRNDYDEVLFMLNLFVPEAMELVRDYEGYFEKNTGDGIMAYFGAGQDDEATAALVIGYLSALKYALANHINPTLGTHGIEPISISAGATMGEAYISRIGVHSLNRRTAISVAANVASKLENASGANEFYVGEGIYEYTHDTFDENPFEKLGHFTPYIWEDEETGERLPYHHYNFVGGWEETKWTNLEPTR
;
A
#
# COMPACT_ATOMS: atom_id res chain seq x y z
N MET A 1 -5.23 -32.33 20.69
CA MET A 1 -6.23 -33.23 20.05
C MET A 1 -6.56 -32.68 18.70
N SER A 2 -6.56 -33.51 17.67
CA SER A 2 -7.01 -33.08 16.33
C SER A 2 -8.54 -32.95 16.33
N PRO A 3 -9.11 -31.95 15.60
CA PRO A 3 -10.54 -31.79 15.52
C PRO A 3 -11.19 -32.92 14.72
N THR A 4 -12.42 -33.30 15.09
CA THR A 4 -13.22 -34.22 14.30
C THR A 4 -13.90 -33.53 13.11
N PRO A 5 -14.31 -34.28 12.05
CA PRO A 5 -15.06 -33.71 10.93
C PRO A 5 -16.33 -32.95 11.37
N ASP A 6 -17.07 -33.46 12.34
CA ASP A 6 -18.28 -32.82 12.86
C ASP A 6 -17.97 -31.51 13.59
N GLN A 7 -16.86 -31.44 14.34
CA GLN A 7 -16.41 -30.20 14.97
C GLN A 7 -15.97 -29.16 13.95
N ILE A 8 -15.35 -29.58 12.84
CA ILE A 8 -15.00 -28.67 11.75
C ILE A 8 -16.28 -28.14 11.11
N LYS A 9 -17.22 -29.02 10.77
CA LYS A 9 -18.51 -28.65 10.17
C LYS A 9 -19.27 -27.66 11.05
N SER A 10 -19.45 -27.96 12.35
CA SER A 10 -20.15 -27.08 13.28
C SER A 10 -19.54 -25.68 13.35
N ARG A 11 -18.21 -25.58 13.37
CA ARG A 11 -17.51 -24.27 13.35
C ARG A 11 -17.75 -23.51 12.06
N VAL A 12 -17.77 -24.19 10.91
CA VAL A 12 -18.06 -23.55 9.61
C VAL A 12 -19.50 -23.03 9.59
N ASP A 13 -20.47 -23.85 10.01
CA ASP A 13 -21.89 -23.48 10.05
C ASP A 13 -22.12 -22.27 10.98
N GLU A 14 -21.47 -22.22 12.14
CA GLU A 14 -21.51 -21.07 13.05
C GLU A 14 -20.92 -19.78 12.44
N GLN A 15 -19.82 -19.92 11.68
CA GLN A 15 -19.22 -18.78 10.99
C GLN A 15 -20.12 -18.25 9.88
N VAL A 16 -20.73 -19.12 9.08
CA VAL A 16 -21.66 -18.74 8.02
C VAL A 16 -22.79 -17.87 8.61
N ALA A 17 -23.46 -18.33 9.67
CA ALA A 17 -24.55 -17.57 10.28
C ALA A 17 -24.12 -16.17 10.77
N LYS A 18 -22.90 -16.05 11.35
CA LYS A 18 -22.38 -14.76 11.81
C LYS A 18 -22.01 -13.82 10.66
N VAL A 19 -21.50 -14.38 9.57
CA VAL A 19 -21.08 -13.60 8.40
C VAL A 19 -22.32 -13.09 7.65
N GLU A 20 -23.32 -13.96 7.39
CA GLU A 20 -24.56 -13.57 6.73
C GLU A 20 -25.24 -12.40 7.43
N GLU A 21 -25.40 -12.44 8.76
CA GLU A 21 -26.01 -11.36 9.54
C GLU A 21 -25.25 -10.02 9.42
N ARG A 22 -23.90 -10.05 9.33
CA ARG A 22 -23.06 -8.85 9.43
C ARG A 22 -22.69 -8.23 8.09
N LEU A 23 -22.73 -8.99 7.01
CA LEU A 23 -22.40 -8.50 5.67
C LEU A 23 -23.62 -8.07 4.84
N ASP A 24 -24.84 -8.21 5.38
CA ASP A 24 -26.07 -7.75 4.71
C ASP A 24 -26.04 -6.23 4.42
N HIS A 25 -25.31 -5.47 5.21
CA HIS A 25 -25.13 -4.04 5.01
C HIS A 25 -23.72 -3.59 5.41
N ILE A 26 -22.91 -3.24 4.41
CA ILE A 26 -21.56 -2.69 4.61
C ILE A 26 -21.61 -1.18 4.39
N PRO A 27 -21.48 -0.35 5.45
CA PRO A 27 -21.55 1.09 5.31
C PRO A 27 -20.28 1.66 4.70
N ASP A 28 -20.44 2.75 3.95
CA ASP A 28 -19.33 3.64 3.60
C ASP A 28 -18.74 4.25 4.87
N SER A 29 -17.45 4.54 4.86
CA SER A 29 -16.79 5.16 5.99
C SER A 29 -15.77 6.21 5.52
N TYR A 30 -15.70 7.28 6.29
CA TYR A 30 -14.85 8.46 6.01
C TYR A 30 -13.67 8.59 6.98
N SER A 31 -13.53 7.65 7.91
CA SER A 31 -12.37 7.57 8.81
C SER A 31 -12.01 6.12 9.06
N MET A 32 -10.71 5.82 8.94
CA MET A 32 -10.19 4.49 9.23
C MET A 32 -10.36 4.19 10.73
N PRO A 33 -11.05 3.10 11.10
CA PRO A 33 -11.18 2.72 12.50
C PRO A 33 -9.90 2.07 13.02
N ASP A 34 -9.63 2.26 14.30
CA ASP A 34 -8.63 1.43 14.98
C ASP A 34 -9.08 -0.03 15.03
N LEU A 35 -8.11 -0.95 15.00
CA LEU A 35 -8.42 -2.38 14.98
C LEU A 35 -9.26 -2.80 16.19
N GLU A 36 -9.04 -2.17 17.35
CA GLU A 36 -9.73 -2.48 18.60
C GLU A 36 -11.21 -2.08 18.55
N ASP A 37 -11.54 -1.02 17.81
CA ASP A 37 -12.90 -0.51 17.64
C ASP A 37 -13.72 -1.28 16.60
N MET A 38 -13.06 -2.13 15.81
CA MET A 38 -13.75 -2.94 14.80
C MET A 38 -14.34 -4.22 15.41
N THR A 39 -15.61 -4.44 15.17
CA THR A 39 -16.25 -5.73 15.48
C THR A 39 -15.77 -6.82 14.51
N LEU A 40 -15.53 -8.03 15.01
CA LEU A 40 -15.19 -9.18 14.16
C LEU A 40 -16.28 -9.43 13.11
N HIS A 41 -15.85 -9.77 11.90
CA HIS A 41 -16.70 -10.08 10.74
C HIS A 41 -17.56 -8.90 10.23
N THR A 42 -17.27 -7.67 10.65
CA THR A 42 -17.86 -6.47 10.04
C THR A 42 -16.87 -5.87 9.03
N ALA A 43 -17.38 -5.17 8.05
CA ALA A 43 -16.60 -4.43 7.08
C ALA A 43 -17.07 -2.98 7.00
N LYS A 44 -16.19 -2.11 6.52
CA LYS A 44 -16.47 -0.73 6.14
C LYS A 44 -15.90 -0.50 4.75
N LYS A 45 -16.63 0.24 3.93
CA LYS A 45 -16.27 0.58 2.57
C LYS A 45 -15.56 1.93 2.53
N PHE A 46 -14.51 2.03 1.74
CA PHE A 46 -13.70 3.21 1.52
C PHE A 46 -13.27 3.31 0.06
N ASP A 47 -13.01 4.52 -0.42
CA ASP A 47 -12.17 4.77 -1.57
C ASP A 47 -10.78 5.19 -1.09
N LEU A 48 -9.73 4.47 -1.49
CA LEU A 48 -8.39 4.60 -0.92
C LEU A 48 -7.32 4.59 -2.01
N GLY A 49 -6.26 5.36 -1.77
CA GLY A 49 -4.95 5.11 -2.35
C GLY A 49 -4.27 3.96 -1.59
N ILE A 50 -3.79 2.97 -2.31
CA ILE A 50 -3.16 1.77 -1.72
C ILE A 50 -1.74 1.66 -2.27
N VAL A 51 -0.79 1.57 -1.37
CA VAL A 51 0.64 1.52 -1.69
C VAL A 51 1.25 0.27 -1.10
N PHE A 52 2.04 -0.42 -1.92
CA PHE A 52 2.99 -1.44 -1.51
C PHE A 52 4.40 -0.93 -1.78
N VAL A 53 5.29 -1.19 -0.85
CA VAL A 53 6.74 -0.92 -0.98
C VAL A 53 7.48 -2.15 -0.50
N ASP A 54 8.53 -2.56 -1.22
CA ASP A 54 9.35 -3.70 -0.86
C ASP A 54 10.83 -3.42 -1.09
N ILE A 55 11.72 -4.10 -0.33
CA ILE A 55 13.16 -4.00 -0.54
C ILE A 55 13.56 -4.99 -1.64
N ASN A 56 14.13 -4.47 -2.71
CA ASN A 56 14.56 -5.31 -3.82
C ASN A 56 15.62 -6.32 -3.40
N ASP A 57 15.48 -7.55 -3.87
CA ASP A 57 16.42 -8.65 -3.64
C ASP A 57 16.73 -8.90 -2.15
N PHE A 58 15.77 -8.67 -1.25
CA PHE A 58 15.96 -8.77 0.21
C PHE A 58 16.47 -10.14 0.64
N THR A 59 16.01 -11.21 0.00
CA THR A 59 16.51 -12.57 0.28
C THR A 59 18.01 -12.67 0.00
N ASP A 60 18.44 -12.20 -1.17
CA ASP A 60 19.86 -12.20 -1.55
C ASP A 60 20.67 -11.24 -0.67
N TYR A 61 20.08 -10.13 -0.25
CA TYR A 61 20.67 -9.18 0.68
C TYR A 61 20.95 -9.85 2.05
N THR A 62 19.97 -10.58 2.57
CA THR A 62 20.10 -11.31 3.86
C THR A 62 21.12 -12.45 3.79
N ASP A 63 21.29 -13.07 2.63
CA ASP A 63 22.29 -14.13 2.43
C ASP A 63 23.73 -13.63 2.35
N ARG A 64 23.91 -12.34 1.97
CA ARG A 64 25.24 -11.72 1.79
C ARG A 64 25.73 -10.91 2.98
N ASN A 65 24.83 -10.43 3.84
CA ASN A 65 25.13 -9.55 4.96
C ASN A 65 24.94 -10.25 6.30
N ASP A 66 25.65 -9.79 7.32
CA ASP A 66 25.49 -10.28 8.69
C ASP A 66 24.11 -9.86 9.25
N TYR A 67 23.49 -10.68 10.08
CA TYR A 67 22.16 -10.40 10.66
C TYR A 67 22.09 -9.07 11.41
N ASP A 68 23.17 -8.63 12.05
CA ASP A 68 23.23 -7.36 12.74
C ASP A 68 23.14 -6.18 11.75
N GLU A 69 23.74 -6.32 10.57
CA GLU A 69 23.66 -5.33 9.48
C GLU A 69 22.25 -5.28 8.89
N VAL A 70 21.64 -6.44 8.64
CA VAL A 70 20.25 -6.55 8.17
C VAL A 70 19.28 -5.93 9.19
N LEU A 71 19.46 -6.22 10.47
CA LEU A 71 18.65 -5.63 11.55
C LEU A 71 18.86 -4.11 11.65
N PHE A 72 20.08 -3.61 11.49
CA PHE A 72 20.34 -2.18 11.49
C PHE A 72 19.61 -1.51 10.31
N MET A 73 19.74 -2.05 9.11
CA MET A 73 19.09 -1.54 7.90
C MET A 73 17.55 -1.53 8.07
N LEU A 74 16.94 -2.64 8.51
CA LEU A 74 15.49 -2.71 8.71
C LEU A 74 15.01 -1.73 9.78
N ASN A 75 15.74 -1.56 10.89
CA ASN A 75 15.41 -0.61 11.96
C ASN A 75 15.65 0.86 11.55
N LEU A 76 16.37 1.11 10.49
CA LEU A 76 16.51 2.44 9.90
C LEU A 76 15.41 2.71 8.86
N PHE A 77 15.19 1.78 7.93
CA PHE A 77 14.27 1.96 6.80
C PHE A 77 12.79 1.87 7.21
N VAL A 78 12.40 0.78 7.87
CA VAL A 78 10.97 0.50 8.14
C VAL A 78 10.31 1.57 9.04
N PRO A 79 10.92 1.99 10.18
CA PRO A 79 10.33 3.06 10.98
C PRO A 79 10.20 4.38 10.22
N GLU A 80 11.21 4.78 9.44
CA GLU A 80 11.13 6.02 8.66
C GLU A 80 10.00 5.95 7.63
N ALA A 81 9.90 4.85 6.89
CA ALA A 81 8.82 4.66 5.93
C ALA A 81 7.43 4.66 6.60
N MET A 82 7.30 4.15 7.83
CA MET A 82 6.05 4.21 8.63
C MET A 82 5.75 5.64 9.11
N GLU A 83 6.77 6.40 9.54
CA GLU A 83 6.60 7.80 9.93
C GLU A 83 6.15 8.64 8.74
N LEU A 84 6.71 8.42 7.54
CA LEU A 84 6.25 9.06 6.32
C LEU A 84 4.79 8.70 5.98
N VAL A 85 4.35 7.46 6.19
CA VAL A 85 2.91 7.11 6.06
C VAL A 85 2.07 8.01 6.97
N ARG A 86 2.47 8.21 8.22
CA ARG A 86 1.76 9.07 9.18
C ARG A 86 1.81 10.55 8.79
N ASP A 87 2.96 11.03 8.31
CA ASP A 87 3.14 12.42 7.90
C ASP A 87 2.26 12.81 6.71
N TYR A 88 1.94 11.85 5.85
CA TYR A 88 0.98 11.99 4.75
C TYR A 88 -0.43 11.48 5.09
N GLU A 89 -0.82 11.52 6.36
CA GLU A 89 -2.15 11.15 6.85
C GLU A 89 -2.61 9.74 6.44
N GLY A 90 -1.65 8.87 6.16
CA GLY A 90 -1.89 7.50 5.78
C GLY A 90 -2.10 6.57 6.97
N TYR A 91 -2.55 5.37 6.67
CA TYR A 91 -2.78 4.30 7.63
C TYR A 91 -1.89 3.11 7.30
N PHE A 92 -0.93 2.86 8.16
CA PHE A 92 -0.10 1.67 8.04
C PHE A 92 -0.93 0.41 8.30
N GLU A 93 -0.91 -0.53 7.36
CA GLU A 93 -1.68 -1.76 7.48
C GLU A 93 -0.84 -2.89 8.05
N LYS A 94 0.28 -3.16 7.44
CA LYS A 94 1.15 -4.25 7.85
C LYS A 94 2.56 -4.09 7.29
N ASN A 95 3.50 -4.70 8.00
CA ASN A 95 4.82 -5.05 7.51
C ASN A 95 4.77 -6.53 7.02
N THR A 96 5.26 -6.80 5.82
CA THR A 96 5.34 -8.14 5.22
C THR A 96 6.75 -8.74 5.32
N GLY A 97 7.50 -8.34 6.38
CA GLY A 97 8.91 -8.67 6.56
C GLY A 97 9.76 -7.45 6.23
N ASP A 98 10.14 -7.29 5.02
CA ASP A 98 10.88 -6.16 4.43
C ASP A 98 9.99 -5.15 3.70
N GLY A 99 8.73 -5.52 3.42
CA GLY A 99 7.76 -4.69 2.70
C GLY A 99 6.74 -4.00 3.61
N ILE A 100 6.15 -2.94 3.08
CA ILE A 100 5.14 -2.09 3.74
C ILE A 100 3.89 -2.05 2.87
N MET A 101 2.74 -2.14 3.53
CA MET A 101 1.45 -1.84 2.92
C MET A 101 0.78 -0.70 3.69
N ALA A 102 0.32 0.32 2.97
CA ALA A 102 -0.32 1.48 3.54
C ALA A 102 -1.52 1.96 2.71
N TYR A 103 -2.43 2.67 3.38
CA TYR A 103 -3.62 3.29 2.79
C TYR A 103 -3.59 4.79 2.99
N PHE A 104 -4.10 5.54 1.99
CA PHE A 104 -4.18 6.98 2.00
C PHE A 104 -5.58 7.44 1.59
N GLY A 105 -5.96 8.65 1.99
CA GLY A 105 -7.15 9.33 1.51
C GLY A 105 -8.48 8.88 2.12
N ALA A 106 -8.49 8.20 3.28
CA ALA A 106 -9.76 7.84 3.92
C ALA A 106 -10.59 9.08 4.22
N GLY A 107 -11.71 9.25 3.49
CA GLY A 107 -12.60 10.41 3.60
C GLY A 107 -12.17 11.64 2.80
N GLN A 108 -11.15 11.53 1.98
CA GLN A 108 -10.72 12.54 1.01
C GLN A 108 -11.37 12.27 -0.36
N ASP A 109 -11.31 13.26 -1.24
CA ASP A 109 -11.62 13.06 -2.66
C ASP A 109 -10.44 12.40 -3.40
N ASP A 110 -10.67 12.04 -4.66
CA ASP A 110 -9.69 11.31 -5.46
C ASP A 110 -8.42 12.13 -5.73
N GLU A 111 -8.56 13.44 -5.96
CA GLU A 111 -7.43 14.34 -6.21
C GLU A 111 -6.54 14.45 -4.97
N ALA A 112 -7.12 14.69 -3.81
CA ALA A 112 -6.40 14.73 -2.54
C ALA A 112 -5.76 13.37 -2.22
N THR A 113 -6.48 12.26 -2.45
CA THR A 113 -5.97 10.91 -2.26
C THR A 113 -4.75 10.63 -3.13
N ALA A 114 -4.83 10.94 -4.43
CA ALA A 114 -3.71 10.77 -5.36
C ALA A 114 -2.51 11.64 -4.95
N ALA A 115 -2.76 12.87 -4.53
CA ALA A 115 -1.74 13.79 -4.05
C ALA A 115 -1.01 13.25 -2.81
N LEU A 116 -1.72 12.70 -1.82
CA LEU A 116 -1.12 12.07 -0.64
C LEU A 116 -0.22 10.89 -1.01
N VAL A 117 -0.66 10.04 -1.94
CA VAL A 117 0.13 8.90 -2.43
C VAL A 117 1.43 9.38 -3.07
N ILE A 118 1.36 10.34 -4.00
CA ILE A 118 2.55 10.86 -4.69
C ILE A 118 3.48 11.60 -3.73
N GLY A 119 2.91 12.36 -2.78
CA GLY A 119 3.67 13.00 -1.72
C GLY A 119 4.48 11.99 -0.90
N TYR A 120 3.84 10.92 -0.43
CA TYR A 120 4.49 9.82 0.27
C TYR A 120 5.61 9.17 -0.56
N LEU A 121 5.33 8.81 -1.81
CA LEU A 121 6.32 8.18 -2.70
C LEU A 121 7.52 9.11 -2.96
N SER A 122 7.28 10.40 -3.16
CA SER A 122 8.33 11.41 -3.33
C SER A 122 9.23 11.52 -2.10
N ALA A 123 8.62 11.63 -0.91
CA ALA A 123 9.34 11.73 0.35
C ALA A 123 10.15 10.45 0.65
N LEU A 124 9.59 9.28 0.35
CA LEU A 124 10.27 8.00 0.54
C LEU A 124 11.51 7.88 -0.37
N LYS A 125 11.40 8.26 -1.67
CA LYS A 125 12.56 8.34 -2.58
C LYS A 125 13.64 9.26 -2.03
N TYR A 126 13.23 10.45 -1.56
CA TYR A 126 14.14 11.42 -0.98
C TYR A 126 14.85 10.89 0.27
N ALA A 127 14.09 10.32 1.22
CA ALA A 127 14.63 9.75 2.45
C ALA A 127 15.62 8.62 2.16
N LEU A 128 15.30 7.72 1.22
CA LEU A 128 16.17 6.64 0.81
C LEU A 128 17.49 7.15 0.24
N ALA A 129 17.43 8.06 -0.74
CA ALA A 129 18.59 8.52 -1.48
C ALA A 129 19.50 9.46 -0.65
N ASN A 130 18.91 10.33 0.18
CA ASN A 130 19.64 11.40 0.83
C ASN A 130 19.98 11.14 2.30
N HIS A 131 19.30 10.18 2.95
CA HIS A 131 19.46 9.91 4.38
C HIS A 131 19.74 8.45 4.69
N ILE A 132 18.89 7.52 4.24
CA ILE A 132 18.98 6.11 4.60
C ILE A 132 20.25 5.48 4.00
N ASN A 133 20.40 5.49 2.69
CA ASN A 133 21.55 4.89 2.02
C ASN A 133 22.89 5.56 2.39
N PRO A 134 22.99 6.90 2.49
CA PRO A 134 24.21 7.53 3.01
C PRO A 134 24.54 7.10 4.44
N THR A 135 23.53 6.93 5.31
CA THR A 135 23.74 6.46 6.69
C THR A 135 24.22 5.01 6.72
N LEU A 136 23.63 4.11 5.93
CA LEU A 136 24.12 2.73 5.75
C LEU A 136 25.58 2.71 5.33
N GLY A 137 25.93 3.53 4.31
CA GLY A 137 27.32 3.64 3.83
C GLY A 137 28.31 4.10 4.89
N THR A 138 27.95 5.04 5.79
CA THR A 138 28.82 5.47 6.91
C THR A 138 29.06 4.37 7.94
N HIS A 139 28.19 3.36 8.00
CA HIS A 139 28.32 2.18 8.87
C HIS A 139 28.92 0.98 8.15
N GLY A 140 29.33 1.14 6.88
CA GLY A 140 29.90 0.06 6.07
C GLY A 140 28.87 -0.96 5.59
N ILE A 141 27.56 -0.64 5.69
CA ILE A 141 26.45 -1.49 5.28
C ILE A 141 26.10 -1.19 3.82
N GLU A 142 25.80 -2.23 3.05
CA GLU A 142 25.38 -2.11 1.66
C GLU A 142 24.10 -1.26 1.54
N PRO A 143 24.02 -0.33 0.57
CA PRO A 143 22.81 0.42 0.30
C PRO A 143 21.70 -0.50 -0.22
N ILE A 144 20.46 -0.13 0.06
CA ILE A 144 19.28 -0.83 -0.45
C ILE A 144 18.63 -0.08 -1.61
N SER A 145 17.91 -0.81 -2.43
CA SER A 145 16.94 -0.28 -3.39
C SER A 145 15.56 -0.79 -3.03
N ILE A 146 14.53 -0.04 -3.41
CA ILE A 146 13.14 -0.39 -3.14
C ILE A 146 12.32 -0.37 -4.43
N SER A 147 11.30 -1.20 -4.49
CA SER A 147 10.22 -1.14 -5.47
C SER A 147 8.96 -0.61 -4.82
N ALA A 148 8.08 0.03 -5.61
CA ALA A 148 6.78 0.43 -5.13
C ALA A 148 5.71 0.24 -6.19
N GLY A 149 4.51 -0.12 -5.72
CA GLY A 149 3.31 -0.17 -6.53
C GLY A 149 2.16 0.56 -5.85
N ALA A 150 1.51 1.49 -6.55
CA ALA A 150 0.42 2.25 -6.00
C ALA A 150 -0.76 2.37 -6.97
N THR A 151 -1.98 2.31 -6.45
CA THR A 151 -3.20 2.58 -7.22
C THR A 151 -4.30 3.07 -6.29
N MET A 152 -5.43 3.47 -6.87
CA MET A 152 -6.61 3.94 -6.15
C MET A 152 -7.81 3.09 -6.46
N GLY A 153 -8.74 3.01 -5.52
CA GLY A 153 -10.04 2.41 -5.73
C GLY A 153 -10.72 1.94 -4.45
N GLU A 154 -11.88 1.34 -4.65
CA GLU A 154 -12.72 0.81 -3.58
C GLU A 154 -12.02 -0.29 -2.79
N ALA A 155 -12.15 -0.21 -1.47
CA ALA A 155 -11.63 -1.19 -0.53
C ALA A 155 -12.62 -1.45 0.61
N TYR A 156 -12.81 -2.73 0.94
CA TYR A 156 -13.54 -3.15 2.13
C TYR A 156 -12.53 -3.47 3.22
N ILE A 157 -12.53 -2.67 4.27
CA ILE A 157 -11.69 -2.90 5.44
C ILE A 157 -12.49 -3.70 6.46
N SER A 158 -12.02 -4.89 6.78
CA SER A 158 -12.69 -5.83 7.68
C SER A 158 -11.73 -6.34 8.76
N ARG A 159 -12.26 -6.66 9.94
CA ARG A 159 -11.55 -7.39 10.98
C ARG A 159 -11.87 -8.87 10.84
N ILE A 160 -10.92 -9.65 10.35
CA ILE A 160 -11.09 -11.08 10.06
C ILE A 160 -10.30 -11.90 11.05
N GLY A 161 -10.90 -12.99 11.53
CA GLY A 161 -10.26 -13.95 12.42
C GLY A 161 -11.17 -14.44 13.53
N VAL A 162 -10.56 -14.92 14.62
CA VAL A 162 -11.23 -15.32 15.86
C VAL A 162 -10.82 -14.38 16.98
N HIS A 163 -11.55 -14.37 18.09
CA HIS A 163 -11.40 -13.38 19.16
C HIS A 163 -9.95 -13.14 19.63
N SER A 164 -9.15 -14.20 19.70
CA SER A 164 -7.75 -14.12 20.16
C SER A 164 -6.72 -14.06 19.04
N LEU A 165 -7.15 -14.23 17.77
CA LEU A 165 -6.29 -14.27 16.59
C LEU A 165 -7.03 -13.64 15.41
N ASN A 166 -6.89 -12.34 15.27
CA ASN A 166 -7.55 -11.56 14.21
C ASN A 166 -6.65 -10.41 13.78
N ARG A 167 -6.96 -9.88 12.59
CA ARG A 167 -6.26 -8.73 12.02
C ARG A 167 -7.20 -7.93 11.12
N ARG A 168 -6.86 -6.67 10.91
CA ARG A 168 -7.45 -5.85 9.86
C ARG A 168 -7.01 -6.41 8.51
N THR A 169 -7.90 -6.42 7.54
CA THR A 169 -7.64 -6.94 6.20
C THR A 169 -8.40 -6.09 5.19
N ALA A 170 -7.71 -5.63 4.17
CA ALA A 170 -8.35 -5.02 3.01
C ALA A 170 -8.74 -6.09 1.99
N ILE A 171 -9.94 -5.97 1.48
CA ILE A 171 -10.45 -6.72 0.34
C ILE A 171 -10.68 -5.70 -0.76
N SER A 172 -9.84 -5.69 -1.78
CA SER A 172 -9.84 -4.67 -2.83
C SER A 172 -9.18 -5.20 -4.11
N VAL A 173 -9.77 -4.86 -5.24
CA VAL A 173 -9.12 -5.04 -6.54
C VAL A 173 -7.90 -4.11 -6.64
N ALA A 174 -8.05 -2.86 -6.16
CA ALA A 174 -6.95 -1.90 -6.13
C ALA A 174 -5.74 -2.42 -5.33
N ALA A 175 -5.94 -3.05 -4.16
CA ALA A 175 -4.85 -3.66 -3.41
C ALA A 175 -4.12 -4.76 -4.20
N ASN A 176 -4.86 -5.58 -4.94
CA ASN A 176 -4.27 -6.62 -5.79
C ASN A 176 -3.49 -6.01 -6.97
N VAL A 177 -3.98 -4.92 -7.56
CA VAL A 177 -3.29 -4.21 -8.64
C VAL A 177 -2.03 -3.54 -8.11
N ALA A 178 -2.10 -2.82 -6.98
CA ALA A 178 -0.94 -2.18 -6.36
C ALA A 178 0.19 -3.19 -6.05
N SER A 179 -0.15 -4.33 -5.45
CA SER A 179 0.82 -5.41 -5.21
C SER A 179 1.42 -5.97 -6.50
N LYS A 180 0.65 -6.10 -7.57
CA LYS A 180 1.18 -6.56 -8.87
C LYS A 180 2.06 -5.50 -9.54
N LEU A 181 1.75 -4.21 -9.37
CA LEU A 181 2.58 -3.11 -9.87
C LEU A 181 3.92 -3.09 -9.13
N GLU A 182 3.91 -3.24 -7.80
CA GLU A 182 5.11 -3.37 -7.00
C GLU A 182 5.97 -4.55 -7.47
N ASN A 183 5.41 -5.75 -7.58
CA ASN A 183 6.12 -6.94 -8.07
C ASN A 183 6.64 -6.84 -9.51
N ALA A 184 6.11 -5.93 -10.33
CA ALA A 184 6.54 -5.68 -11.70
C ALA A 184 7.60 -4.57 -11.81
N SER A 185 7.71 -3.72 -10.78
CA SER A 185 8.68 -2.63 -10.73
C SER A 185 10.07 -3.15 -10.38
N GLY A 186 11.07 -2.48 -10.94
CA GLY A 186 12.48 -2.78 -10.69
C GLY A 186 13.05 -1.94 -9.53
N ALA A 187 14.36 -2.08 -9.35
CA ALA A 187 15.09 -1.36 -8.32
C ALA A 187 14.94 0.17 -8.47
N ASN A 188 14.41 0.82 -7.43
CA ASN A 188 14.09 2.25 -7.38
C ASN A 188 13.05 2.71 -8.42
N GLU A 189 12.25 1.79 -8.97
CA GLU A 189 11.10 2.10 -9.80
C GLU A 189 9.81 2.11 -8.98
N PHE A 190 8.98 3.11 -9.22
CA PHE A 190 7.74 3.32 -8.48
C PHE A 190 6.58 3.35 -9.47
N TYR A 191 5.89 2.21 -9.61
CA TYR A 191 4.82 2.08 -10.56
C TYR A 191 3.49 2.54 -9.97
N VAL A 192 2.81 3.42 -10.70
CA VAL A 192 1.49 3.92 -10.32
C VAL A 192 0.45 3.58 -11.36
N GLY A 193 -0.77 3.34 -10.90
CA GLY A 193 -1.91 3.07 -11.76
C GLY A 193 -2.49 4.34 -12.38
N GLU A 194 -3.36 4.14 -13.37
CA GLU A 194 -3.96 5.19 -14.19
C GLU A 194 -4.66 6.27 -13.36
N GLY A 195 -5.45 5.91 -12.33
CA GLY A 195 -6.16 6.89 -11.50
C GLY A 195 -5.22 7.87 -10.79
N ILE A 196 -4.08 7.40 -10.24
CA ILE A 196 -3.10 8.30 -9.63
C ILE A 196 -2.53 9.27 -10.69
N TYR A 197 -2.18 8.76 -11.86
CA TYR A 197 -1.69 9.58 -12.96
C TYR A 197 -2.71 10.65 -13.40
N GLU A 198 -3.96 10.27 -13.58
CA GLU A 198 -5.02 11.16 -14.07
C GLU A 198 -5.24 12.37 -13.14
N TYR A 199 -5.19 12.16 -11.83
CA TYR A 199 -5.40 13.23 -10.85
C TYR A 199 -4.14 14.05 -10.51
N THR A 200 -2.94 13.63 -10.96
CA THR A 200 -1.71 14.31 -10.53
C THR A 200 -0.78 14.76 -11.64
N HIS A 201 -0.90 14.24 -12.87
CA HIS A 201 0.08 14.50 -13.94
C HIS A 201 0.21 15.96 -14.35
N ASP A 202 -0.84 16.75 -14.25
CA ASP A 202 -0.88 18.18 -14.63
C ASP A 202 -0.64 19.14 -13.44
N THR A 203 -0.45 18.58 -12.23
CA THR A 203 -0.11 19.38 -11.05
C THR A 203 1.37 19.75 -10.96
N PHE A 204 2.20 19.18 -11.82
CA PHE A 204 3.64 19.41 -11.91
C PHE A 204 4.00 20.33 -13.07
N ASP A 205 5.08 21.10 -12.94
CA ASP A 205 5.61 21.92 -14.04
C ASP A 205 6.10 21.08 -15.22
N GLU A 206 6.75 19.94 -14.90
CA GLU A 206 7.17 18.92 -15.86
C GLU A 206 6.52 17.60 -15.45
N ASN A 207 5.99 16.85 -16.40
CA ASN A 207 5.32 15.59 -16.12
C ASN A 207 6.31 14.56 -15.53
N PRO A 208 6.16 14.19 -14.24
CA PRO A 208 7.09 13.28 -13.57
C PRO A 208 6.73 11.80 -13.80
N PHE A 209 5.95 11.49 -14.82
CA PHE A 209 5.51 10.14 -15.10
C PHE A 209 5.98 9.66 -16.48
N GLU A 210 6.63 8.52 -16.49
CA GLU A 210 6.97 7.78 -17.71
C GLU A 210 5.88 6.75 -18.00
N LYS A 211 5.20 6.87 -19.14
CA LYS A 211 4.17 5.90 -19.54
C LYS A 211 4.81 4.58 -19.93
N LEU A 212 4.48 3.51 -19.21
CA LEU A 212 4.96 2.16 -19.48
C LEU A 212 4.03 1.34 -20.39
N GLY A 213 2.82 1.84 -20.63
CA GLY A 213 1.83 1.20 -21.49
C GLY A 213 0.83 0.33 -20.75
N HIS A 214 0.41 -0.79 -21.38
CA HIS A 214 -0.61 -1.65 -20.82
C HIS A 214 -0.03 -2.57 -19.73
N PHE A 215 -0.68 -2.59 -18.56
CA PHE A 215 -0.34 -3.50 -17.49
C PHE A 215 -1.03 -4.86 -17.72
N THR A 216 -0.36 -5.75 -18.42
CA THR A 216 -0.93 -7.04 -18.84
C THR A 216 -1.43 -7.96 -17.71
N PRO A 217 -0.88 -7.90 -16.46
CA PRO A 217 -1.41 -8.69 -15.34
C PRO A 217 -2.81 -8.27 -14.86
N TYR A 218 -3.33 -7.15 -15.35
CA TYR A 218 -4.65 -6.65 -14.99
C TYR A 218 -5.39 -6.09 -16.21
N ILE A 219 -6.67 -6.44 -16.34
CA ILE A 219 -7.60 -5.91 -17.34
C ILE A 219 -8.75 -5.29 -16.58
N TRP A 220 -9.03 -4.04 -16.86
CA TRP A 220 -10.18 -3.35 -16.31
C TRP A 220 -11.43 -3.71 -17.11
N GLU A 221 -12.57 -3.88 -16.44
CA GLU A 221 -13.86 -4.09 -17.08
C GLU A 221 -14.76 -2.90 -16.72
N ASP A 222 -15.22 -2.18 -17.75
CA ASP A 222 -16.14 -1.08 -17.59
C ASP A 222 -17.50 -1.61 -17.09
N GLU A 223 -17.96 -1.10 -15.95
CA GLU A 223 -19.14 -1.61 -15.27
C GLU A 223 -20.44 -1.36 -16.03
N GLU A 224 -20.50 -0.29 -16.87
CA GLU A 224 -21.69 0.04 -17.64
C GLU A 224 -21.77 -0.75 -18.95
N THR A 225 -20.66 -0.93 -19.62
CA THR A 225 -20.60 -1.54 -20.96
C THR A 225 -20.17 -3.00 -20.92
N GLY A 226 -19.49 -3.45 -19.87
CA GLY A 226 -18.84 -4.76 -19.79
C GLY A 226 -17.64 -4.89 -20.74
N GLU A 227 -17.15 -3.79 -21.29
CA GLU A 227 -15.99 -3.76 -22.17
C GLU A 227 -14.71 -3.95 -21.38
N ARG A 228 -13.82 -4.80 -21.88
CA ARG A 228 -12.50 -5.02 -21.28
C ARG A 228 -11.51 -4.00 -21.83
N LEU A 229 -11.09 -3.09 -20.96
CA LEU A 229 -10.15 -2.03 -21.30
C LEU A 229 -8.75 -2.36 -20.74
N PRO A 230 -7.70 -2.04 -21.51
CA PRO A 230 -6.35 -2.21 -21.02
C PRO A 230 -6.08 -1.21 -19.88
N TYR A 231 -5.58 -1.70 -18.76
CA TYR A 231 -5.14 -0.85 -17.64
C TYR A 231 -3.76 -0.28 -17.94
N HIS A 232 -3.61 1.05 -17.84
CA HIS A 232 -2.33 1.71 -18.03
C HIS A 232 -1.60 1.90 -16.71
N HIS A 233 -0.28 1.89 -16.79
CA HIS A 233 0.57 2.18 -15.64
C HIS A 233 1.76 3.05 -16.05
N TYR A 234 2.34 3.69 -15.06
CA TYR A 234 3.36 4.71 -15.22
C TYR A 234 4.46 4.52 -14.17
N ASN A 235 5.71 4.80 -14.53
CA ASN A 235 6.78 4.93 -13.56
C ASN A 235 6.83 6.38 -13.06
N PHE A 236 6.69 6.57 -11.76
CA PHE A 236 6.85 7.87 -11.13
C PHE A 236 8.34 8.15 -10.91
N VAL A 237 8.88 9.06 -11.73
CA VAL A 237 10.30 9.47 -11.71
C VAL A 237 10.53 10.78 -10.96
N GLY A 238 9.48 11.47 -10.53
CA GLY A 238 9.57 12.71 -9.76
C GLY A 238 10.24 12.53 -8.41
N GLY A 239 10.77 13.61 -7.89
CA GLY A 239 11.40 13.70 -6.58
C GLY A 239 10.86 14.85 -5.76
N TRP A 240 11.14 14.88 -4.47
CA TRP A 240 10.60 15.87 -3.52
C TRP A 240 11.09 17.30 -3.82
N GLU A 241 12.30 17.47 -4.36
CA GLU A 241 12.86 18.76 -4.73
C GLU A 241 12.29 19.34 -6.04
N GLU A 242 11.72 18.47 -6.89
CA GLU A 242 11.15 18.82 -8.19
C GLU A 242 9.66 19.16 -8.10
N THR A 243 9.03 18.85 -6.97
CA THR A 243 7.61 19.06 -6.77
C THR A 243 7.37 20.43 -6.14
N LYS A 244 6.55 21.28 -6.75
CA LYS A 244 6.03 22.52 -6.16
C LYS A 244 4.95 22.25 -5.10
N TRP A 245 5.09 21.20 -4.33
CA TRP A 245 4.14 20.76 -3.31
C TRP A 245 4.18 21.63 -2.05
N THR A 246 4.28 22.95 -2.21
CA THR A 246 4.21 23.91 -1.10
C THR A 246 2.88 23.92 -0.37
N ASN A 247 1.86 23.24 -0.90
CA ASN A 247 0.53 23.14 -0.29
C ASN A 247 0.28 21.77 0.39
N LEU A 248 1.20 20.82 0.27
CA LEU A 248 1.12 19.50 0.90
C LEU A 248 2.23 19.31 1.94
N GLU A 249 2.63 20.39 2.62
CA GLU A 249 3.46 20.26 3.81
C GLU A 249 2.67 19.44 4.85
N PRO A 250 3.30 18.43 5.49
CA PRO A 250 2.64 17.66 6.52
C PRO A 250 2.07 18.58 7.58
N THR A 251 0.79 18.44 7.88
CA THR A 251 0.14 19.15 8.99
C THR A 251 0.74 18.62 10.30
N ARG A 252 1.43 19.48 11.05
CA ARG A 252 2.02 19.16 12.35
C ARG A 252 0.95 19.07 13.44
#